data_28d878167ffa49debf6082f4ac5f0935
#
_entry.id   28d878167ffa49debf6082f4ac5f0935
#
_cell.length_a   1.000
_cell.length_b   1.000
_cell.length_c   1.000
_cell.angle_alpha   90.00
_cell.angle_beta   90.00
_cell.angle_gamma   90.00
#
_symmetry.space_group_name_H-M   'P 1'
#
loop_
_entity.id
_entity.type
_entity.pdbx_description
1 polymer ?
#
loop_
_entity_poly.entity_id
_entity_poly.type
_entity_poly.pdbx_seq_one_letter_code
_entity_poly.pdbx_strand_id
1 'polypeptide(L)'
;MHIQHNISLKPFYSFGIAVKANRFVILNNLDLLPEVFHENKTETLVLGGGSNILFTKDYNGLVIKNEISGIELLREDAENIYIKAGAGVVWHQFVLYCIQNNYAGVENLALIPGCVGASPIQNIGAYGVEIQQVLHEVEAYHKFDRAFVRLNNRDCAFGYRDSVFKRKYKNQLCITSVTYQLKKKPAFNISYGAIEKELEQMNVPELSIAAVAQAVINIRSSKLPDPAKIGNAGSFFKNPEVDHEQFEKLKTSFPNIVGFDLPGNKTKLAAGWLIEQCGWKGFRRGDAGCHKNQALVLVNFGNAGGDEILQLSNEIITSVQQKFEVQLEREVNII
;
A
#
# COMPACT_ATOMS: atom_id res chain seq x y z
N MET A 1 -28.11 -5.02 10.75
CA MET A 1 -26.93 -4.13 10.56
C MET A 1 -27.06 -2.87 11.41
N HIS A 2 -25.99 -2.34 12.02
CA HIS A 2 -26.03 -1.09 12.80
C HIS A 2 -25.21 0.00 12.08
N ILE A 3 -25.89 0.97 11.46
CA ILE A 3 -25.27 2.14 10.84
C ILE A 3 -25.13 3.24 11.91
N GLN A 4 -23.91 3.71 12.08
CA GLN A 4 -23.58 4.85 12.93
C GLN A 4 -23.53 6.13 12.09
N HIS A 5 -23.83 7.29 12.70
CA HIS A 5 -23.88 8.57 12.00
C HIS A 5 -22.85 9.56 12.57
N ASN A 6 -22.30 10.41 11.70
CA ASN A 6 -21.35 11.47 12.07
C ASN A 6 -20.13 10.97 12.86
N ILE A 7 -19.60 9.81 12.48
CA ILE A 7 -18.48 9.16 13.16
C ILE A 7 -17.15 9.77 12.73
N SER A 8 -16.29 10.07 13.72
CA SER A 8 -14.91 10.48 13.44
C SER A 8 -14.14 9.32 12.79
N LEU A 9 -13.53 9.59 11.65
CA LEU A 9 -12.67 8.63 10.95
C LEU A 9 -11.22 8.64 11.47
N LYS A 10 -10.85 9.58 12.32
CA LYS A 10 -9.48 9.73 12.85
C LYS A 10 -8.85 8.42 13.33
N PRO A 11 -9.54 7.53 14.08
CA PRO A 11 -8.95 6.28 14.55
C PRO A 11 -8.88 5.17 13.51
N PHE A 12 -9.48 5.35 12.31
CA PHE A 12 -9.64 4.30 11.30
C PHE A 12 -8.70 4.44 10.10
N TYR A 13 -7.82 5.45 10.09
CA TYR A 13 -6.83 5.62 9.03
C TYR A 13 -5.53 6.27 9.51
N SER A 14 -4.46 6.00 8.80
CA SER A 14 -3.09 6.21 9.28
C SER A 14 -2.63 7.67 9.30
N PHE A 15 -3.24 8.58 8.55
CA PHE A 15 -2.94 10.02 8.67
C PHE A 15 -3.50 10.65 9.95
N GLY A 16 -4.54 10.07 10.55
CA GLY A 16 -5.11 10.54 11.80
C GLY A 16 -5.68 11.96 11.78
N ILE A 17 -6.11 12.46 10.60
CA ILE A 17 -6.71 13.78 10.45
C ILE A 17 -8.16 13.75 10.94
N ALA A 18 -8.64 14.83 11.55
CA ALA A 18 -9.98 14.92 12.11
C ALA A 18 -11.02 15.18 11.00
N VAL A 19 -11.56 14.11 10.44
CA VAL A 19 -12.68 14.12 9.49
C VAL A 19 -13.78 13.17 9.97
N LYS A 20 -15.02 13.37 9.52
CA LYS A 20 -16.17 12.54 9.87
C LYS A 20 -16.74 11.84 8.65
N ALA A 21 -17.33 10.66 8.85
CA ALA A 21 -18.21 10.03 7.89
C ALA A 21 -19.67 10.33 8.26
N ASN A 22 -20.49 10.70 7.27
CA ASN A 22 -21.93 10.87 7.50
C ASN A 22 -22.54 9.56 8.00
N ARG A 23 -22.19 8.43 7.37
CA ARG A 23 -22.61 7.09 7.78
C ARG A 23 -21.40 6.16 7.86
N PHE A 24 -21.43 5.26 8.82
CA PHE A 24 -20.35 4.32 9.07
C PHE A 24 -20.91 2.96 9.48
N VAL A 25 -20.35 1.88 8.96
CA VAL A 25 -20.70 0.51 9.32
C VAL A 25 -19.46 -0.37 9.36
N ILE A 26 -19.42 -1.30 10.31
CA ILE A 26 -18.40 -2.35 10.38
C ILE A 26 -18.94 -3.57 9.64
N LEU A 27 -18.15 -4.06 8.67
CA LEU A 27 -18.41 -5.28 7.90
C LEU A 27 -17.50 -6.39 8.42
N ASN A 28 -18.02 -7.22 9.31
CA ASN A 28 -17.31 -8.36 9.90
C ASN A 28 -17.93 -9.72 9.56
N ASN A 29 -19.06 -9.73 8.84
CA ASN A 29 -19.74 -10.92 8.36
C ASN A 29 -20.18 -10.72 6.91
N LEU A 30 -20.02 -11.76 6.08
CA LEU A 30 -20.39 -11.76 4.66
C LEU A 30 -21.91 -11.63 4.46
N ASP A 31 -22.72 -12.14 5.38
CA ASP A 31 -24.18 -12.06 5.31
C ASP A 31 -24.72 -10.62 5.35
N LEU A 32 -23.92 -9.67 5.82
CA LEU A 32 -24.26 -8.26 5.84
C LEU A 32 -24.12 -7.58 4.47
N LEU A 33 -23.36 -8.15 3.54
CA LEU A 33 -23.05 -7.53 2.25
C LEU A 33 -24.29 -7.15 1.42
N PRO A 34 -25.32 -8.02 1.27
CA PRO A 34 -26.52 -7.65 0.55
C PRO A 34 -27.24 -6.46 1.16
N GLU A 35 -27.31 -6.39 2.50
CA GLU A 35 -27.96 -5.29 3.23
C GLU A 35 -27.15 -4.00 3.13
N VAL A 36 -25.83 -4.07 3.34
CA VAL A 36 -24.90 -2.92 3.25
C VAL A 36 -24.95 -2.26 1.86
N PHE A 37 -25.06 -3.06 0.80
CA PHE A 37 -25.10 -2.55 -0.58
C PHE A 37 -26.50 -2.42 -1.16
N HIS A 38 -27.57 -2.73 -0.39
CA HIS A 38 -28.94 -2.55 -0.85
C HIS A 38 -29.35 -1.08 -0.96
N GLU A 39 -28.91 -0.25 -0.02
CA GLU A 39 -29.26 1.18 0.05
C GLU A 39 -28.42 2.09 -0.88
N ASN A 40 -27.94 1.58 -2.00
CA ASN A 40 -26.96 2.17 -2.91
C ASN A 40 -27.33 3.47 -3.62
N LYS A 41 -28.07 4.37 -2.96
CA LYS A 41 -28.30 5.74 -3.46
C LYS A 41 -27.22 6.73 -3.05
N THR A 42 -26.29 6.33 -2.20
CA THR A 42 -25.23 7.19 -1.66
C THR A 42 -23.84 6.64 -2.00
N GLU A 43 -22.89 7.53 -2.12
CA GLU A 43 -21.49 7.18 -2.31
C GLU A 43 -20.99 6.25 -1.19
N THR A 44 -20.25 5.20 -1.55
CA THR A 44 -19.73 4.21 -0.61
C THR A 44 -18.23 4.10 -0.73
N LEU A 45 -17.54 4.08 0.42
CA LEU A 45 -16.11 3.85 0.52
C LEU A 45 -15.85 2.61 1.37
N VAL A 46 -15.20 1.60 0.78
CA VAL A 46 -14.71 0.44 1.55
C VAL A 46 -13.34 0.80 2.13
N LEU A 47 -13.24 0.79 3.45
CA LEU A 47 -12.04 1.15 4.19
C LEU A 47 -11.44 -0.10 4.88
N GLY A 48 -10.23 -0.48 4.49
CA GLY A 48 -9.42 -1.48 5.19
C GLY A 48 -8.64 -0.84 6.35
N GLY A 49 -7.31 -0.95 6.33
CA GLY A 49 -6.43 -0.31 7.31
C GLY A 49 -6.28 1.21 7.17
N GLY A 50 -6.87 1.83 6.14
CA GLY A 50 -6.77 3.27 5.92
C GLY A 50 -5.35 3.79 5.71
N SER A 51 -4.43 2.95 5.25
CA SER A 51 -2.99 3.24 5.17
C SER A 51 -2.54 3.87 3.84
N ASN A 52 -3.46 4.06 2.89
CA ASN A 52 -3.17 4.67 1.58
C ASN A 52 -4.29 5.64 1.15
N ILE A 53 -4.75 6.47 2.08
CA ILE A 53 -5.85 7.41 1.86
C ILE A 53 -5.57 8.73 2.60
N LEU A 54 -5.91 9.83 1.95
CA LEU A 54 -5.95 11.17 2.53
C LEU A 54 -7.36 11.74 2.38
N PHE A 55 -8.04 11.96 3.50
CA PHE A 55 -9.28 12.74 3.51
C PHE A 55 -8.97 14.22 3.59
N THR A 56 -9.52 15.00 2.65
CA THR A 56 -9.40 16.47 2.64
C THR A 56 -10.59 17.16 3.28
N LYS A 57 -11.71 16.45 3.43
CA LYS A 57 -12.96 16.93 4.02
C LYS A 57 -13.75 15.78 4.63
N ASP A 58 -14.83 16.10 5.33
CA ASP A 58 -15.79 15.10 5.80
C ASP A 58 -16.36 14.29 4.63
N TYR A 59 -16.53 12.98 4.83
CA TYR A 59 -17.04 12.08 3.82
C TYR A 59 -18.58 12.03 3.86
N ASN A 60 -19.22 12.59 2.85
CA ASN A 60 -20.68 12.65 2.78
C ASN A 60 -21.30 11.40 2.18
N GLY A 61 -20.89 10.22 2.66
CA GLY A 61 -21.34 8.93 2.19
C GLY A 61 -21.34 7.88 3.29
N LEU A 62 -21.40 6.61 2.88
CA LEU A 62 -21.25 5.46 3.76
C LEU A 62 -19.81 4.95 3.72
N VAL A 63 -19.10 4.99 4.84
CA VAL A 63 -17.83 4.29 5.03
C VAL A 63 -18.10 2.89 5.56
N ILE A 64 -17.64 1.89 4.85
CA ILE A 64 -17.73 0.47 5.19
C ILE A 64 -16.35 0.03 5.69
N LYS A 65 -16.19 -0.09 7.01
CA LYS A 65 -14.96 -0.59 7.61
C LYS A 65 -14.93 -2.11 7.46
N ASN A 66 -14.05 -2.61 6.59
CA ASN A 66 -13.91 -4.03 6.34
C ASN A 66 -13.07 -4.69 7.44
N GLU A 67 -13.72 -5.53 8.24
CA GLU A 67 -13.12 -6.31 9.33
C GLU A 67 -13.38 -7.82 9.16
N ILE A 68 -13.60 -8.27 7.93
CA ILE A 68 -13.72 -9.71 7.64
C ILE A 68 -12.40 -10.38 8.01
N SER A 69 -12.43 -11.22 9.01
CA SER A 69 -11.26 -11.85 9.62
C SER A 69 -11.10 -13.32 9.19
N GLY A 70 -10.06 -13.96 9.72
CA GLY A 70 -9.77 -15.37 9.53
C GLY A 70 -8.60 -15.61 8.56
N ILE A 71 -7.79 -16.61 8.90
CA ILE A 71 -6.73 -17.17 8.05
C ILE A 71 -6.93 -18.67 8.01
N GLU A 72 -7.01 -19.24 6.83
CA GLU A 72 -7.35 -20.64 6.60
C GLU A 72 -6.38 -21.27 5.62
N LEU A 73 -5.86 -22.47 5.97
CA LEU A 73 -5.14 -23.33 5.05
C LEU A 73 -6.17 -24.08 4.19
N LEU A 74 -6.29 -23.71 2.91
CA LEU A 74 -7.24 -24.35 2.00
C LEU A 74 -6.76 -25.71 1.51
N ARG A 75 -5.53 -25.77 1.07
CA ARG A 75 -4.86 -26.98 0.54
C ARG A 75 -3.37 -26.78 0.44
N GLU A 76 -2.68 -27.88 0.23
CA GLU A 76 -1.26 -27.91 -0.13
C GLU A 76 -0.99 -28.95 -1.22
N ASP A 77 0.08 -28.76 -1.96
CA ASP A 77 0.64 -29.73 -2.90
C ASP A 77 2.11 -30.00 -2.56
N ALA A 78 2.86 -30.63 -3.46
CA ALA A 78 4.27 -30.98 -3.21
C ALA A 78 5.16 -29.74 -2.97
N GLU A 79 4.88 -28.60 -3.60
CA GLU A 79 5.72 -27.42 -3.58
C GLU A 79 5.05 -26.20 -2.94
N ASN A 80 3.73 -26.14 -2.95
CA ASN A 80 2.97 -24.93 -2.63
C ASN A 80 1.98 -25.16 -1.49
N ILE A 81 1.62 -24.07 -0.87
CA ILE A 81 0.62 -23.95 0.20
C ILE A 81 -0.34 -22.84 -0.20
N TYR A 82 -1.65 -23.10 -0.08
CA TYR A 82 -2.69 -22.15 -0.45
C TYR A 82 -3.41 -21.66 0.81
N ILE A 83 -3.16 -20.39 1.14
CA ILE A 83 -3.70 -19.74 2.35
C ILE A 83 -4.70 -18.67 1.95
N LYS A 84 -5.94 -18.80 2.45
CA LYS A 84 -6.98 -17.79 2.33
C LYS A 84 -6.98 -16.92 3.58
N ALA A 85 -7.01 -15.60 3.38
CA ALA A 85 -7.13 -14.65 4.48
C ALA A 85 -8.28 -13.67 4.22
N GLY A 86 -9.06 -13.37 5.26
CA GLY A 86 -10.13 -12.38 5.22
C GLY A 86 -9.58 -10.98 4.93
N ALA A 87 -10.35 -10.16 4.21
CA ALA A 87 -9.90 -8.86 3.74
C ALA A 87 -9.57 -7.86 4.85
N GLY A 88 -10.15 -8.01 6.04
CA GLY A 88 -9.88 -7.19 7.22
C GLY A 88 -8.65 -7.61 8.02
N VAL A 89 -8.06 -8.77 7.74
CA VAL A 89 -6.84 -9.24 8.43
C VAL A 89 -5.72 -8.21 8.20
N VAL A 90 -5.06 -7.80 9.27
CA VAL A 90 -3.90 -6.89 9.19
C VAL A 90 -2.78 -7.56 8.40
N TRP A 91 -2.29 -6.89 7.36
CA TRP A 91 -1.30 -7.46 6.44
C TRP A 91 -0.05 -7.99 7.15
N HIS A 92 0.51 -7.22 8.08
CA HIS A 92 1.71 -7.65 8.81
C HIS A 92 1.46 -8.88 9.69
N GLN A 93 0.29 -9.00 10.29
CA GLN A 93 -0.10 -10.20 11.05
C GLN A 93 -0.21 -11.43 10.14
N PHE A 94 -0.72 -11.27 8.91
CA PHE A 94 -0.70 -12.33 7.90
C PHE A 94 0.74 -12.76 7.54
N VAL A 95 1.64 -11.80 7.33
CA VAL A 95 3.07 -12.10 7.07
C VAL A 95 3.69 -12.87 8.25
N LEU A 96 3.46 -12.43 9.48
CA LEU A 96 3.98 -13.12 10.67
C LEU A 96 3.41 -14.54 10.81
N TYR A 97 2.12 -14.74 10.51
CA TYR A 97 1.52 -16.07 10.44
C TYR A 97 2.23 -16.97 9.42
N CYS A 98 2.53 -16.45 8.22
CA CYS A 98 3.26 -17.21 7.20
C CYS A 98 4.67 -17.57 7.68
N ILE A 99 5.39 -16.64 8.32
CA ILE A 99 6.73 -16.88 8.86
C ILE A 99 6.72 -17.97 9.95
N GLN A 100 5.77 -17.91 10.88
CA GLN A 100 5.63 -18.88 11.97
C GLN A 100 5.35 -20.30 11.47
N ASN A 101 4.71 -20.43 10.31
CA ASN A 101 4.40 -21.71 9.69
C ASN A 101 5.38 -22.11 8.57
N ASN A 102 6.49 -21.38 8.39
CA ASN A 102 7.46 -21.58 7.31
C ASN A 102 6.88 -21.52 5.89
N TYR A 103 5.89 -20.64 5.65
CA TYR A 103 5.30 -20.39 4.34
C TYR A 103 6.01 -19.22 3.67
N ALA A 104 6.80 -19.52 2.62
CA ALA A 104 7.66 -18.53 1.99
C ALA A 104 6.99 -17.77 0.84
N GLY A 105 7.40 -16.50 0.61
CA GLY A 105 7.01 -15.67 -0.52
C GLY A 105 6.48 -14.28 -0.16
N VAL A 106 6.21 -14.00 1.12
CA VAL A 106 5.72 -12.71 1.60
C VAL A 106 6.67 -12.01 2.59
N GLU A 107 7.78 -12.60 2.93
CA GLU A 107 8.76 -12.11 3.90
C GLU A 107 9.30 -10.72 3.56
N ASN A 108 9.55 -10.42 2.28
CA ASN A 108 9.97 -9.09 1.80
C ASN A 108 8.89 -8.02 1.94
N LEU A 109 7.63 -8.43 2.12
CA LEU A 109 6.48 -7.54 2.29
C LEU A 109 6.13 -7.30 3.75
N ALA A 110 7.02 -7.69 4.68
CA ALA A 110 6.85 -7.46 6.11
C ALA A 110 6.71 -5.96 6.43
N LEU A 111 5.94 -5.65 7.48
CA LEU A 111 5.69 -4.30 8.01
C LEU A 111 5.08 -3.32 6.99
N ILE A 112 4.45 -3.79 5.89
CA ILE A 112 3.61 -2.92 5.05
C ILE A 112 2.31 -2.67 5.82
N PRO A 113 1.92 -1.39 6.04
CA PRO A 113 0.66 -1.07 6.71
C PRO A 113 -0.55 -1.41 5.84
N GLY A 114 -1.68 -1.70 6.49
CA GLY A 114 -2.95 -1.97 5.82
C GLY A 114 -3.47 -3.37 6.08
N CYS A 115 -4.46 -3.79 5.30
CA CYS A 115 -5.13 -5.07 5.43
C CYS A 115 -4.99 -5.91 4.15
N VAL A 116 -5.17 -7.22 4.29
CA VAL A 116 -5.13 -8.22 3.22
C VAL A 116 -5.95 -7.80 2.00
N GLY A 117 -7.19 -7.32 2.19
CA GLY A 117 -8.07 -6.92 1.07
C GLY A 117 -7.56 -5.70 0.27
N ALA A 118 -6.65 -4.91 0.84
CA ALA A 118 -6.01 -3.80 0.12
C ALA A 118 -4.79 -4.25 -0.72
N SER A 119 -4.23 -5.44 -0.43
CA SER A 119 -3.01 -5.91 -1.08
C SER A 119 -3.12 -6.03 -2.61
N PRO A 120 -4.22 -6.53 -3.21
CA PRO A 120 -4.32 -6.63 -4.67
C PRO A 120 -4.70 -5.30 -5.34
N ILE A 121 -5.27 -4.32 -4.61
CA ILE A 121 -5.79 -3.09 -5.24
C ILE A 121 -4.68 -2.36 -6.00
N GLN A 122 -3.53 -2.19 -5.38
CA GLN A 122 -2.38 -1.51 -5.99
C GLN A 122 -1.16 -2.42 -6.13
N ASN A 123 -1.37 -3.75 -6.20
CA ASN A 123 -0.27 -4.68 -6.33
C ASN A 123 0.86 -4.32 -5.35
N ILE A 124 0.58 -4.40 -4.02
CA ILE A 124 1.57 -3.97 -3.02
C ILE A 124 2.91 -4.64 -3.28
N GLY A 125 3.98 -3.88 -3.12
CA GLY A 125 5.31 -4.40 -3.38
C GLY A 125 6.38 -3.62 -2.63
N ALA A 126 7.41 -4.34 -2.22
CA ALA A 126 8.59 -3.81 -1.57
C ALA A 126 9.78 -4.77 -1.77
N TYR A 127 10.98 -4.22 -1.79
CA TYR A 127 12.23 -5.01 -1.80
C TYR A 127 12.27 -6.11 -2.87
N GLY A 128 11.87 -5.75 -4.10
CA GLY A 128 11.92 -6.65 -5.26
C GLY A 128 10.80 -7.70 -5.34
N VAL A 129 9.85 -7.69 -4.41
CA VAL A 129 8.69 -8.60 -4.41
C VAL A 129 7.40 -7.81 -4.54
N GLU A 130 6.47 -8.28 -5.37
CA GLU A 130 5.11 -7.75 -5.52
C GLU A 130 4.08 -8.84 -5.24
N ILE A 131 2.88 -8.44 -4.78
CA ILE A 131 1.83 -9.38 -4.38
C ILE A 131 1.37 -10.27 -5.53
N GLN A 132 1.44 -9.79 -6.79
CA GLN A 132 1.12 -10.59 -7.98
C GLN A 132 1.92 -11.89 -8.09
N GLN A 133 3.11 -11.97 -7.46
CA GLN A 133 3.97 -13.16 -7.53
C GLN A 133 3.42 -14.31 -6.69
N VAL A 134 2.60 -14.02 -5.69
CA VAL A 134 2.05 -15.00 -4.73
C VAL A 134 0.53 -14.99 -4.65
N LEU A 135 -0.16 -14.02 -5.25
CA LEU A 135 -1.62 -13.99 -5.26
C LEU A 135 -2.16 -15.11 -6.16
N HIS A 136 -3.06 -15.92 -5.63
CA HIS A 136 -3.75 -16.98 -6.35
C HIS A 136 -5.14 -16.55 -6.81
N GLU A 137 -5.97 -16.05 -5.89
CA GLU A 137 -7.37 -15.68 -6.16
C GLU A 137 -7.83 -14.55 -5.22
N VAL A 138 -8.70 -13.69 -5.72
CA VAL A 138 -9.45 -12.69 -4.94
C VAL A 138 -10.92 -13.05 -4.98
N GLU A 139 -11.56 -13.15 -3.82
CA GLU A 139 -13.02 -13.18 -3.70
C GLU A 139 -13.53 -11.78 -3.35
N ALA A 140 -14.55 -11.34 -4.03
CA ALA A 140 -15.15 -10.03 -3.81
C ALA A 140 -16.67 -10.05 -4.04
N TYR A 141 -17.36 -9.12 -3.41
CA TYR A 141 -18.78 -8.87 -3.65
C TYR A 141 -18.94 -7.70 -4.63
N HIS A 142 -19.59 -7.96 -5.76
CA HIS A 142 -19.90 -6.93 -6.75
C HIS A 142 -21.16 -6.18 -6.35
N LYS A 143 -21.00 -4.90 -5.98
CA LYS A 143 -22.07 -4.13 -5.34
C LYS A 143 -23.29 -3.85 -6.23
N PHE A 144 -23.10 -3.80 -7.54
CA PHE A 144 -24.19 -3.55 -8.50
C PHE A 144 -24.92 -4.84 -8.88
N ASP A 145 -24.18 -5.90 -9.17
CA ASP A 145 -24.76 -7.22 -9.52
C ASP A 145 -25.23 -7.98 -8.29
N ARG A 146 -24.86 -7.52 -7.08
CA ARG A 146 -25.18 -8.14 -5.79
C ARG A 146 -24.79 -9.62 -5.74
N ALA A 147 -23.65 -9.94 -6.27
CA ALA A 147 -23.15 -11.30 -6.40
C ALA A 147 -21.67 -11.37 -6.00
N PHE A 148 -21.28 -12.53 -5.49
CA PHE A 148 -19.87 -12.84 -5.29
C PHE A 148 -19.20 -13.12 -6.63
N VAL A 149 -17.99 -12.58 -6.80
CA VAL A 149 -17.13 -12.83 -7.96
C VAL A 149 -15.77 -13.33 -7.47
N ARG A 150 -15.14 -14.15 -8.30
CA ARG A 150 -13.77 -14.63 -8.10
C ARG A 150 -12.91 -14.18 -9.27
N LEU A 151 -11.76 -13.64 -8.94
CA LEU A 151 -10.77 -13.22 -9.91
C LEU A 151 -9.47 -13.96 -9.61
N ASN A 152 -8.98 -14.74 -10.55
CA ASN A 152 -7.66 -15.34 -10.44
C ASN A 152 -6.56 -14.28 -10.67
N ASN A 153 -5.31 -14.64 -10.51
CA ASN A 153 -4.17 -13.73 -10.66
C ASN A 153 -4.18 -12.99 -12.02
N ARG A 154 -4.47 -13.70 -13.12
CA ARG A 154 -4.52 -13.15 -14.49
C ARG A 154 -5.65 -12.12 -14.65
N ASP A 155 -6.82 -12.41 -14.06
CA ASP A 155 -7.98 -11.51 -14.10
C ASP A 155 -7.73 -10.20 -13.36
N CYS A 156 -6.84 -10.20 -12.37
CA CYS A 156 -6.43 -9.00 -11.62
C CYS A 156 -5.64 -8.01 -12.48
N ALA A 157 -5.09 -8.43 -13.65
CA ALA A 157 -4.40 -7.59 -14.61
C ALA A 157 -3.43 -6.60 -13.96
N PHE A 158 -2.54 -7.13 -13.11
CA PHE A 158 -1.60 -6.35 -12.32
C PHE A 158 -0.61 -5.54 -13.17
N GLY A 159 -0.21 -4.39 -12.64
CA GLY A 159 0.86 -3.55 -13.13
C GLY A 159 1.58 -2.88 -11.96
N TYR A 160 2.55 -2.01 -12.24
CA TYR A 160 3.26 -1.26 -11.21
C TYR A 160 2.30 -0.33 -10.46
N ARG A 161 2.04 -0.61 -9.19
CA ARG A 161 1.06 0.10 -8.35
C ARG A 161 -0.33 0.21 -9.00
N ASP A 162 -0.72 -0.85 -9.74
CA ASP A 162 -1.96 -0.87 -10.51
C ASP A 162 -2.57 -2.27 -10.60
N SER A 163 -3.89 -2.31 -10.83
CA SER A 163 -4.66 -3.54 -11.05
C SER A 163 -6.03 -3.24 -11.68
N VAL A 164 -6.78 -4.29 -11.98
CA VAL A 164 -8.18 -4.19 -12.43
C VAL A 164 -9.07 -3.45 -11.42
N PHE A 165 -8.73 -3.51 -10.12
CA PHE A 165 -9.49 -2.83 -9.04
C PHE A 165 -9.33 -1.30 -9.05
N LYS A 166 -8.28 -0.78 -9.66
CA LYS A 166 -8.09 0.67 -9.87
C LYS A 166 -8.64 1.17 -11.20
N ARG A 167 -8.94 0.26 -12.12
CA ARG A 167 -9.43 0.55 -13.49
C ARG A 167 -10.88 0.07 -13.66
N LYS A 168 -11.09 -1.09 -14.29
CA LYS A 168 -12.40 -1.64 -14.67
C LYS A 168 -13.36 -1.76 -13.48
N TYR A 169 -12.86 -2.24 -12.33
CA TYR A 169 -13.67 -2.47 -11.13
C TYR A 169 -13.51 -1.40 -10.05
N LYS A 170 -13.00 -0.21 -10.43
CA LYS A 170 -12.87 0.91 -9.48
C LYS A 170 -14.21 1.21 -8.81
N ASN A 171 -14.24 1.19 -7.48
CA ASN A 171 -15.42 1.43 -6.65
C ASN A 171 -16.61 0.47 -6.91
N GLN A 172 -16.40 -0.69 -7.53
CA GLN A 172 -17.47 -1.65 -7.83
C GLN A 172 -17.42 -2.90 -6.94
N LEU A 173 -16.25 -3.24 -6.43
CA LEU A 173 -16.02 -4.46 -5.65
C LEU A 173 -15.71 -4.16 -4.20
N CYS A 174 -16.27 -4.98 -3.30
CA CYS A 174 -15.83 -5.12 -1.93
C CYS A 174 -15.07 -6.45 -1.81
N ILE A 175 -13.74 -6.40 -1.73
CA ILE A 175 -12.91 -7.60 -1.55
C ILE A 175 -13.25 -8.20 -0.19
N THR A 176 -13.52 -9.51 -0.16
CA THR A 176 -13.90 -10.25 1.05
C THR A 176 -12.78 -11.14 1.55
N SER A 177 -12.00 -11.71 0.64
CA SER A 177 -10.83 -12.51 0.98
C SER A 177 -9.82 -12.55 -0.17
N VAL A 178 -8.59 -12.90 0.17
CA VAL A 178 -7.52 -13.15 -0.80
C VAL A 178 -6.86 -14.47 -0.47
N THR A 179 -6.67 -15.31 -1.49
CA THR A 179 -5.93 -16.56 -1.40
C THR A 179 -4.54 -16.36 -1.99
N TYR A 180 -3.51 -16.77 -1.24
CA TYR A 180 -2.12 -16.72 -1.63
C TYR A 180 -1.58 -18.12 -1.88
N GLN A 181 -0.77 -18.26 -2.94
CA GLN A 181 0.01 -19.45 -3.22
C GLN A 181 1.43 -19.22 -2.75
N LEU A 182 1.77 -19.80 -1.63
CA LEU A 182 3.08 -19.67 -0.97
C LEU A 182 3.92 -20.91 -1.21
N LYS A 183 5.23 -20.82 -1.00
CA LYS A 183 6.18 -21.91 -1.24
C LYS A 183 6.52 -22.64 0.06
N LYS A 184 6.65 -23.98 -0.02
CA LYS A 184 7.21 -24.83 1.06
C LYS A 184 8.73 -24.67 1.17
N LYS A 185 9.40 -24.45 0.03
CA LYS A 185 10.85 -24.18 -0.02
C LYS A 185 11.05 -22.73 -0.42
N PRO A 186 11.73 -21.91 0.40
CA PRO A 186 11.95 -20.50 0.10
C PRO A 186 12.91 -20.32 -1.09
N ALA A 187 12.63 -19.30 -1.92
CA ALA A 187 13.56 -18.76 -2.90
C ALA A 187 13.77 -17.28 -2.52
N PHE A 188 14.82 -17.00 -1.78
CA PHE A 188 15.04 -15.68 -1.19
C PHE A 188 15.39 -14.62 -2.23
N ASN A 189 14.68 -13.50 -2.18
CA ASN A 189 15.04 -12.29 -2.93
C ASN A 189 15.70 -11.30 -1.97
N ILE A 190 17.03 -11.31 -1.89
CA ILE A 190 17.82 -10.49 -0.98
C ILE A 190 18.66 -9.42 -1.71
N SER A 191 18.79 -9.50 -3.03
CA SER A 191 19.62 -8.59 -3.83
C SER A 191 19.10 -7.16 -3.91
N TYR A 192 17.88 -6.88 -3.44
CA TYR A 192 17.30 -5.56 -3.50
C TYR A 192 17.72 -4.69 -2.34
N GLY A 193 18.42 -3.61 -2.67
CA GLY A 193 18.74 -2.51 -1.74
C GLY A 193 19.64 -2.93 -0.58
N ALA A 194 19.15 -2.75 0.65
CA ALA A 194 19.93 -2.89 1.86
C ALA A 194 19.76 -4.25 2.56
N ILE A 195 19.03 -5.22 1.98
CA ILE A 195 18.70 -6.48 2.69
C ILE A 195 19.98 -7.28 3.01
N GLU A 196 20.85 -7.50 2.01
CA GLU A 196 22.12 -8.23 2.21
C GLU A 196 22.95 -7.58 3.31
N LYS A 197 23.13 -6.26 3.24
CA LYS A 197 23.88 -5.51 4.24
C LYS A 197 23.27 -5.61 5.65
N GLU A 198 21.94 -5.57 5.75
CA GLU A 198 21.25 -5.70 7.03
C GLU A 198 21.40 -7.12 7.60
N LEU A 199 21.29 -8.16 6.75
CA LEU A 199 21.53 -9.55 7.15
C LEU A 199 22.97 -9.76 7.67
N GLU A 200 23.96 -9.14 7.01
CA GLU A 200 25.35 -9.15 7.49
C GLU A 200 25.47 -8.47 8.87
N GLN A 201 24.85 -7.30 9.06
CA GLN A 201 24.86 -6.60 10.36
C GLN A 201 24.17 -7.38 11.47
N MET A 202 23.12 -8.14 11.13
CA MET A 202 22.45 -9.04 12.07
C MET A 202 23.25 -10.29 12.39
N ASN A 203 24.39 -10.54 11.71
CA ASN A 203 25.21 -11.75 11.85
C ASN A 203 24.39 -13.04 11.69
N VAL A 204 23.52 -13.10 10.67
CA VAL A 204 22.62 -14.25 10.43
C VAL A 204 23.45 -15.48 10.02
N PRO A 205 23.45 -16.58 10.80
CA PRO A 205 24.27 -17.74 10.51
C PRO A 205 23.72 -18.57 9.35
N GLU A 206 22.39 -18.60 9.21
CA GLU A 206 21.67 -19.34 8.16
C GLU A 206 20.49 -18.53 7.67
N LEU A 207 20.38 -18.42 6.35
CA LEU A 207 19.31 -17.65 5.71
C LEU A 207 17.96 -18.35 5.89
N SER A 208 16.96 -17.59 6.39
CA SER A 208 15.60 -18.08 6.60
C SER A 208 14.58 -16.99 6.27
N ILE A 209 13.30 -17.37 6.06
CA ILE A 209 12.23 -16.40 5.84
C ILE A 209 12.09 -15.46 7.04
N ALA A 210 12.32 -15.94 8.26
CA ALA A 210 12.30 -15.12 9.47
C ALA A 210 13.45 -14.09 9.48
N ALA A 211 14.66 -14.50 9.08
CA ALA A 211 15.80 -13.59 8.99
C ALA A 211 15.58 -12.50 7.94
N VAL A 212 15.09 -12.86 6.74
CA VAL A 212 14.77 -11.88 5.68
C VAL A 212 13.69 -10.91 6.14
N ALA A 213 12.59 -11.42 6.72
CA ALA A 213 11.53 -10.56 7.25
C ALA A 213 12.04 -9.61 8.34
N GLN A 214 12.89 -10.07 9.25
CA GLN A 214 13.48 -9.23 10.31
C GLN A 214 14.38 -8.15 9.71
N ALA A 215 15.21 -8.48 8.72
CA ALA A 215 16.02 -7.49 8.01
C ALA A 215 15.13 -6.41 7.34
N VAL A 216 14.06 -6.81 6.68
CA VAL A 216 13.07 -5.89 6.09
C VAL A 216 12.43 -5.01 7.17
N ILE A 217 12.01 -5.57 8.30
CA ILE A 217 11.44 -4.83 9.43
C ILE A 217 12.43 -3.78 9.95
N ASN A 218 13.70 -4.14 10.16
CA ASN A 218 14.73 -3.23 10.63
C ASN A 218 14.94 -2.06 9.65
N ILE A 219 15.11 -2.37 8.35
CA ILE A 219 15.31 -1.36 7.32
C ILE A 219 14.09 -0.41 7.24
N ARG A 220 12.87 -0.94 7.29
CA ARG A 220 11.65 -0.13 7.24
C ARG A 220 11.52 0.76 8.47
N SER A 221 11.74 0.20 9.65
CA SER A 221 11.64 0.93 10.94
C SER A 221 12.68 2.05 11.05
N SER A 222 13.85 1.91 10.44
CA SER A 222 14.87 2.97 10.44
C SER A 222 14.55 4.12 9.47
N LYS A 223 13.81 3.84 8.37
CA LYS A 223 13.56 4.81 7.30
C LYS A 223 12.17 5.43 7.34
N LEU A 224 11.15 4.67 7.73
CA LEU A 224 9.75 5.10 7.64
C LEU A 224 9.22 5.47 9.03
N PRO A 225 8.41 6.54 9.12
CA PRO A 225 7.73 6.86 10.37
C PRO A 225 6.64 5.84 10.68
N ASP A 226 6.54 5.46 11.94
CA ASP A 226 5.41 4.67 12.45
C ASP A 226 4.13 5.51 12.40
N PRO A 227 3.09 5.10 11.64
CA PRO A 227 1.85 5.87 11.53
C PRO A 227 1.11 6.06 12.86
N ALA A 228 1.35 5.18 13.84
CA ALA A 228 0.78 5.34 15.18
C ALA A 228 1.41 6.51 15.96
N LYS A 229 2.61 6.96 15.58
CA LYS A 229 3.34 8.07 16.22
C LYS A 229 3.28 9.34 15.41
N ILE A 230 3.40 9.25 14.09
CA ILE A 230 3.37 10.38 13.17
C ILE A 230 2.46 10.00 11.99
N GLY A 231 1.31 10.65 11.88
CA GLY A 231 0.31 10.35 10.86
C GLY A 231 0.90 10.42 9.44
N ASN A 232 0.70 9.36 8.66
CA ASN A 232 1.17 9.29 7.28
C ASN A 232 0.47 8.15 6.52
N ALA A 233 0.66 8.07 5.20
CA ALA A 233 0.14 6.99 4.36
C ALA A 233 1.26 6.28 3.57
N GLY A 234 2.46 6.18 4.13
CA GLY A 234 3.62 5.63 3.43
C GLY A 234 4.10 6.56 2.31
N SER A 235 4.60 5.97 1.22
CA SER A 235 5.03 6.75 0.06
C SER A 235 3.86 7.48 -0.58
N PHE A 236 3.96 8.81 -0.66
CA PHE A 236 2.87 9.64 -1.18
C PHE A 236 2.84 9.68 -2.71
N PHE A 237 3.98 9.46 -3.34
CA PHE A 237 4.17 9.48 -4.78
C PHE A 237 4.73 8.15 -5.30
N LYS A 238 4.37 7.79 -6.52
CA LYS A 238 4.99 6.70 -7.26
C LYS A 238 6.38 7.12 -7.75
N ASN A 239 7.25 6.15 -7.98
CA ASN A 239 8.47 6.37 -8.75
C ASN A 239 8.08 6.58 -10.22
N PRO A 240 8.40 7.74 -10.84
CA PRO A 240 8.02 8.01 -12.22
C PRO A 240 8.84 7.19 -13.20
N GLU A 241 8.23 6.84 -14.32
CA GLU A 241 8.89 6.17 -15.44
C GLU A 241 9.08 7.17 -16.57
N VAL A 242 10.29 7.26 -17.08
CA VAL A 242 10.68 8.13 -18.19
C VAL A 242 11.31 7.30 -19.31
N ASP A 243 11.38 7.85 -20.52
CA ASP A 243 12.15 7.23 -21.58
C ASP A 243 13.65 7.28 -21.25
N HIS A 244 14.40 6.25 -21.65
CA HIS A 244 15.82 6.15 -21.34
C HIS A 244 16.63 7.36 -21.87
N GLU A 245 16.24 7.91 -23.02
CA GLU A 245 16.84 9.14 -23.56
C GLU A 245 16.66 10.35 -22.62
N GLN A 246 15.47 10.51 -22.03
CA GLN A 246 15.23 11.56 -21.04
C GLN A 246 16.08 11.34 -19.78
N PHE A 247 16.22 10.09 -19.32
CA PHE A 247 17.10 9.77 -18.19
C PHE A 247 18.55 10.14 -18.46
N GLU A 248 19.12 9.83 -19.64
CA GLU A 248 20.49 10.17 -19.98
C GLU A 248 20.71 11.70 -20.08
N LYS A 249 19.73 12.45 -20.59
CA LYS A 249 19.76 13.91 -20.55
C LYS A 249 19.77 14.45 -19.12
N LEU A 250 18.91 13.89 -18.26
CA LEU A 250 18.88 14.25 -16.83
C LEU A 250 20.21 13.92 -16.15
N LYS A 251 20.80 12.77 -16.45
CA LYS A 251 22.07 12.32 -15.86
C LYS A 251 23.24 13.23 -16.24
N THR A 252 23.22 13.83 -17.42
CA THR A 252 24.21 14.84 -17.83
C THR A 252 24.13 16.08 -16.93
N SER A 253 22.95 16.56 -16.59
CA SER A 253 22.73 17.71 -15.73
C SER A 253 22.80 17.39 -14.23
N PHE A 254 22.46 16.16 -13.87
CA PHE A 254 22.39 15.65 -12.51
C PHE A 254 23.11 14.29 -12.40
N PRO A 255 24.45 14.25 -12.34
CA PRO A 255 25.21 12.98 -12.40
C PRO A 255 24.86 11.95 -11.34
N ASN A 256 24.33 12.40 -10.19
CA ASN A 256 23.93 11.54 -9.07
C ASN A 256 22.44 11.09 -9.12
N ILE A 257 21.74 11.34 -10.24
CA ILE A 257 20.33 10.92 -10.36
C ILE A 257 20.22 9.39 -10.26
N VAL A 258 19.26 8.92 -9.46
CA VAL A 258 19.03 7.49 -9.24
C VAL A 258 17.92 7.00 -10.17
N GLY A 259 18.28 6.07 -11.05
CA GLY A 259 17.36 5.42 -11.99
C GLY A 259 17.58 3.92 -12.02
N PHE A 260 16.54 3.18 -12.41
CA PHE A 260 16.53 1.72 -12.54
C PHE A 260 15.99 1.38 -13.92
N ASP A 261 16.73 0.62 -14.70
CA ASP A 261 16.33 0.23 -16.05
C ASP A 261 15.07 -0.66 -16.03
N LEU A 262 14.18 -0.41 -16.97
CA LEU A 262 12.96 -1.15 -17.19
C LEU A 262 12.92 -1.71 -18.62
N PRO A 263 12.15 -2.77 -18.88
CA PRO A 263 11.87 -3.22 -20.23
C PRO A 263 11.28 -2.11 -21.11
N GLY A 264 11.54 -2.16 -22.42
CA GLY A 264 10.95 -1.19 -23.37
C GLY A 264 11.66 0.16 -23.41
N ASN A 265 12.96 0.20 -23.13
CA ASN A 265 13.79 1.42 -23.20
C ASN A 265 13.30 2.53 -22.27
N LYS A 266 12.85 2.15 -21.06
CA LYS A 266 12.41 3.06 -20.01
C LYS A 266 13.30 2.97 -18.78
N THR A 267 13.29 4.03 -17.99
CA THR A 267 13.99 4.10 -16.70
C THR A 267 13.04 4.60 -15.63
N LYS A 268 12.98 3.89 -14.51
CA LYS A 268 12.25 4.29 -13.32
C LYS A 268 13.13 5.15 -12.44
N LEU A 269 12.73 6.39 -12.19
CA LEU A 269 13.49 7.32 -11.36
C LEU A 269 13.09 7.17 -9.88
N ALA A 270 14.05 7.37 -8.98
CA ALA A 270 13.78 7.41 -7.55
C ALA A 270 13.10 8.73 -7.16
N ALA A 271 11.77 8.75 -7.05
CA ALA A 271 11.01 9.96 -6.69
C ALA A 271 11.49 10.59 -5.37
N GLY A 272 11.89 9.76 -4.38
CA GLY A 272 12.46 10.26 -3.13
C GLY A 272 13.71 11.11 -3.34
N TRP A 273 14.59 10.73 -4.29
CA TRP A 273 15.77 11.51 -4.66
C TRP A 273 15.37 12.84 -5.32
N LEU A 274 14.43 12.80 -6.29
CA LEU A 274 13.95 14.03 -6.96
C LEU A 274 13.39 15.06 -5.97
N ILE A 275 12.55 14.58 -5.03
CA ILE A 275 11.93 15.40 -3.99
C ILE A 275 12.99 15.97 -3.03
N GLU A 276 13.98 15.16 -2.65
CA GLU A 276 15.10 15.59 -1.80
C GLU A 276 15.94 16.68 -2.48
N GLN A 277 16.23 16.53 -3.78
CA GLN A 277 16.97 17.55 -4.56
C GLN A 277 16.21 18.87 -4.72
N CYS A 278 14.89 18.86 -4.55
CA CYS A 278 14.06 20.07 -4.48
C CYS A 278 14.00 20.70 -3.07
N GLY A 279 14.71 20.13 -2.08
CA GLY A 279 14.79 20.68 -0.73
C GLY A 279 13.62 20.31 0.20
N TRP A 280 12.78 19.36 -0.19
CA TRP A 280 11.58 19.01 0.61
C TRP A 280 11.85 18.04 1.76
N LYS A 281 12.94 17.27 1.73
CA LYS A 281 13.26 16.31 2.80
C LYS A 281 13.41 17.03 4.14
N GLY A 282 12.59 16.65 5.12
CA GLY A 282 12.54 17.28 6.44
C GLY A 282 11.82 18.63 6.48
N PHE A 283 11.24 19.11 5.36
CA PHE A 283 10.45 20.33 5.35
C PHE A 283 9.22 20.20 6.25
N ARG A 284 8.91 21.29 6.98
CA ARG A 284 7.73 21.36 7.84
C ARG A 284 7.10 22.75 7.75
N ARG A 285 5.78 22.78 7.61
CA ARG A 285 4.95 23.99 7.67
C ARG A 285 3.76 23.71 8.58
N GLY A 286 3.77 24.31 9.78
CA GLY A 286 2.79 23.95 10.82
C GLY A 286 2.93 22.48 11.22
N ASP A 287 1.84 21.74 11.09
CA ASP A 287 1.81 20.29 11.36
C ASP A 287 1.87 19.44 10.07
N ALA A 288 1.86 20.05 8.89
CA ALA A 288 2.12 19.36 7.63
C ALA A 288 3.62 19.35 7.30
N GLY A 289 4.14 18.24 6.79
CA GLY A 289 5.55 18.17 6.41
C GLY A 289 5.93 16.96 5.57
N CYS A 290 7.22 16.95 5.21
CA CYS A 290 7.88 15.83 4.55
C CYS A 290 8.85 15.17 5.53
N HIS A 291 8.82 13.85 5.63
CA HIS A 291 9.59 13.13 6.65
C HIS A 291 11.11 13.31 6.47
N LYS A 292 11.83 13.50 7.59
CA LYS A 292 13.27 13.79 7.59
C LYS A 292 14.16 12.66 7.07
N ASN A 293 13.71 11.40 7.17
CA ASN A 293 14.48 10.24 6.72
C ASN A 293 14.02 9.71 5.35
N GLN A 294 12.81 10.10 4.89
CA GLN A 294 12.24 9.61 3.64
C GLN A 294 11.39 10.69 2.97
N ALA A 295 11.92 11.30 1.93
CA ALA A 295 11.28 12.41 1.23
C ALA A 295 9.96 12.03 0.52
N LEU A 296 9.74 10.73 0.24
CA LEU A 296 8.47 10.23 -0.32
C LEU A 296 7.30 10.27 0.66
N VAL A 297 7.56 10.41 1.98
CA VAL A 297 6.52 10.29 3.00
C VAL A 297 6.10 11.68 3.48
N LEU A 298 4.87 12.07 3.16
CA LEU A 298 4.23 13.23 3.75
C LEU A 298 3.64 12.86 5.10
N VAL A 299 3.75 13.75 6.07
CA VAL A 299 3.43 13.48 7.46
C VAL A 299 2.53 14.56 8.05
N ASN A 300 1.68 14.12 9.00
CA ASN A 300 0.93 14.97 9.91
C ASN A 300 1.58 14.88 11.30
N PHE A 301 2.21 15.95 11.76
CA PHE A 301 2.86 16.05 13.07
C PHE A 301 1.87 16.23 14.22
N GLY A 302 0.57 16.41 13.93
CA GLY A 302 -0.45 16.57 14.98
C GLY A 302 -1.82 16.93 14.41
N ASN A 303 -2.03 18.18 14.03
CA ASN A 303 -3.33 18.72 13.67
C ASN A 303 -3.40 19.26 12.22
N ALA A 304 -2.52 18.82 11.33
CA ALA A 304 -2.61 19.22 9.93
C ALA A 304 -3.94 18.80 9.33
N GLY A 305 -4.55 19.69 8.56
CA GLY A 305 -5.70 19.39 7.72
C GLY A 305 -5.31 18.60 6.48
N GLY A 306 -6.28 17.85 5.90
CA GLY A 306 -6.04 17.12 4.66
C GLY A 306 -5.69 18.03 3.48
N ASP A 307 -6.30 19.23 3.44
CA ASP A 307 -6.00 20.22 2.41
C ASP A 307 -4.57 20.76 2.51
N GLU A 308 -4.01 20.91 3.73
CA GLU A 308 -2.63 21.34 3.92
C GLU A 308 -1.63 20.30 3.37
N ILE A 309 -1.89 19.00 3.62
CA ILE A 309 -1.09 17.89 3.05
C ILE A 309 -1.23 17.83 1.52
N LEU A 310 -2.46 18.00 1.01
CA LEU A 310 -2.73 18.02 -0.43
C LEU A 310 -2.01 19.20 -1.09
N GLN A 311 -2.07 20.40 -0.51
CA GLN A 311 -1.37 21.58 -1.00
C GLN A 311 0.15 21.36 -1.02
N LEU A 312 0.72 20.83 0.06
CA LEU A 312 2.14 20.47 0.12
C LEU A 312 2.52 19.51 -1.01
N SER A 313 1.66 18.51 -1.28
CA SER A 313 1.91 17.57 -2.39
C SER A 313 1.87 18.24 -3.78
N ASN A 314 1.01 19.26 -3.98
CA ASN A 314 0.97 20.05 -5.22
C ASN A 314 2.27 20.83 -5.42
N GLU A 315 2.76 21.47 -4.36
CA GLU A 315 4.00 22.25 -4.39
C GLU A 315 5.22 21.36 -4.71
N ILE A 316 5.26 20.14 -4.14
CA ILE A 316 6.30 19.14 -4.45
C ILE A 316 6.24 18.73 -5.93
N ILE A 317 5.05 18.40 -6.45
CA ILE A 317 4.86 18.04 -7.87
C ILE A 317 5.38 19.18 -8.76
N THR A 318 4.98 20.41 -8.47
CA THR A 318 5.36 21.59 -9.24
C THR A 318 6.89 21.80 -9.22
N SER A 319 7.52 21.68 -8.05
CA SER A 319 8.97 21.89 -7.92
C SER A 319 9.79 20.82 -8.65
N VAL A 320 9.35 19.56 -8.62
CA VAL A 320 10.00 18.47 -9.36
C VAL A 320 9.81 18.66 -10.87
N GLN A 321 8.61 19.05 -11.33
CA GLN A 321 8.33 19.35 -12.72
C GLN A 321 9.19 20.50 -13.23
N GLN A 322 9.34 21.57 -12.46
CA GLN A 322 10.15 22.75 -12.83
C GLN A 322 11.64 22.43 -12.91
N LYS A 323 12.14 21.59 -11.99
CA LYS A 323 13.58 21.32 -11.90
C LYS A 323 14.06 20.21 -12.84
N PHE A 324 13.22 19.17 -13.04
CA PHE A 324 13.61 17.94 -13.74
C PHE A 324 12.78 17.65 -14.99
N GLU A 325 11.72 18.43 -15.26
CA GLU A 325 10.74 18.15 -16.33
C GLU A 325 10.08 16.77 -16.17
N VAL A 326 10.00 16.29 -14.92
CA VAL A 326 9.40 14.98 -14.56
C VAL A 326 8.13 15.20 -13.77
N GLN A 327 7.03 14.60 -14.25
CA GLN A 327 5.74 14.64 -13.57
C GLN A 327 5.63 13.55 -12.52
N LEU A 328 5.41 13.93 -11.24
CA LEU A 328 5.10 12.99 -10.18
C LEU A 328 3.61 12.65 -10.16
N GLU A 329 3.30 11.37 -9.95
CA GLU A 329 1.94 10.86 -9.71
C GLU A 329 1.77 10.46 -8.24
N ARG A 330 0.64 10.85 -7.63
CA ARG A 330 0.31 10.42 -6.27
C ARG A 330 -0.05 8.94 -6.24
N GLU A 331 0.50 8.21 -5.26
CA GLU A 331 0.11 6.83 -4.94
C GLU A 331 -1.08 6.82 -3.96
N VAL A 332 -1.15 7.80 -3.07
CA VAL A 332 -2.20 7.95 -2.06
C VAL A 332 -3.51 8.39 -2.71
N ASN A 333 -4.62 7.77 -2.30
CA ASN A 333 -5.95 8.13 -2.75
C ASN A 333 -6.44 9.37 -2.00
N ILE A 334 -6.82 10.41 -2.75
CA ILE A 334 -7.37 11.66 -2.20
C ILE A 334 -8.90 11.57 -2.20
N ILE A 335 -9.53 11.86 -1.06
CA ILE A 335 -10.99 11.81 -0.84
C ILE A 335 -11.49 13.17 -0.35
#